data_385ac8f250b3b34d72da14fd94cd057a
#
_entry.id   385ac8f250b3b34d72da14fd94cd057a
#
_cell.length_a   1.000
_cell.length_b   1.000
_cell.length_c   1.000
_cell.angle_alpha   90.00
_cell.angle_beta   90.00
_cell.angle_gamma   90.00
#
_symmetry.space_group_name_H-M   'P 1'
#
loop_
_entity.id
_entity.type
_entity.pdbx_description
1 polymer ?
#
loop_
_entity_poly.entity_id
_entity_poly.type
_entity_poly.pdbx_seq_one_letter_code
_entity_poly.pdbx_strand_id
1 'polypeptide(L)'
;YIEQKPLRELCTVAHAIKVDLKGMTDVFYQKMSKATLKPVLDAIVTIKKAGVWLEICNLVIPTWNDSDEDLKSLIRWVKNNCGKETPLHFSRFWPMYQLNDLPPTPIETLLRAWDIAKAEGMSFVYLGNIPEHPANNTYCPHDGKLLIARRGYEVTENHIQDGKCAYCKNAIPGIWK
;
A
#
# COMPACT_ATOMS: atom_id res chain seq x y z
N TYR A 1 3.53 -10.39 -11.26
CA TYR A 1 3.14 -10.44 -12.67
C TYR A 1 2.46 -11.78 -12.93
N ILE A 2 1.16 -11.78 -13.10
CA ILE A 2 0.34 -12.99 -13.18
C ILE A 2 -0.65 -12.88 -14.35
N GLU A 3 -0.89 -13.97 -15.06
CA GLU A 3 -1.90 -14.05 -16.10
C GLU A 3 -3.31 -14.05 -15.51
N GLN A 4 -4.30 -13.55 -16.29
CA GLN A 4 -5.67 -13.34 -15.80
C GLN A 4 -6.40 -14.63 -15.41
N LYS A 5 -6.12 -15.76 -16.06
CA LYS A 5 -6.76 -17.03 -15.72
C LYS A 5 -6.31 -17.54 -14.36
N PRO A 6 -4.99 -17.78 -14.09
CA PRO A 6 -4.54 -18.21 -12.77
C PRO A 6 -4.84 -17.16 -11.67
N LEU A 7 -4.88 -15.86 -12.01
CA LEU A 7 -5.27 -14.83 -11.05
C LEU A 7 -6.72 -15.03 -10.58
N ARG A 8 -7.65 -15.27 -11.51
CA ARG A 8 -9.05 -15.54 -11.15
C ARG A 8 -9.19 -16.81 -10.30
N GLU A 9 -8.45 -17.88 -10.62
CA GLU A 9 -8.41 -19.08 -9.81
C GLU A 9 -7.87 -18.79 -8.40
N LEU A 10 -6.79 -18.02 -8.28
CA LEU A 10 -6.26 -17.57 -6.98
C LEU A 10 -7.30 -16.79 -6.17
N CYS A 11 -8.05 -15.90 -6.81
CA CYS A 11 -9.09 -15.12 -6.14
C CYS A 11 -10.25 -15.95 -5.56
N THR A 12 -10.44 -17.21 -6.00
CA THR A 12 -11.49 -18.07 -5.43
C THR A 12 -11.10 -18.67 -4.08
N VAL A 13 -9.81 -18.70 -3.74
CA VAL A 13 -9.27 -19.33 -2.52
C VAL A 13 -8.55 -18.35 -1.59
N ALA A 14 -8.07 -17.23 -2.11
CA ALA A 14 -7.38 -16.23 -1.32
C ALA A 14 -8.37 -15.28 -0.61
N HIS A 15 -8.19 -15.05 0.68
CA HIS A 15 -8.96 -14.06 1.44
C HIS A 15 -8.37 -12.65 1.30
N ALA A 16 -7.05 -12.56 1.18
CA ALA A 16 -6.32 -11.30 1.04
C ALA A 16 -5.17 -11.45 0.06
N ILE A 17 -4.92 -10.42 -0.75
CA ILE A 17 -3.79 -10.37 -1.69
C ILE A 17 -3.13 -8.99 -1.56
N LYS A 18 -1.81 -8.99 -1.39
CA LYS A 18 -0.98 -7.78 -1.50
C LYS A 18 -0.33 -7.73 -2.87
N VAL A 19 -0.42 -6.59 -3.53
CA VAL A 19 0.19 -6.35 -4.86
C VAL A 19 1.18 -5.21 -4.79
N ASP A 20 2.35 -5.44 -5.37
CA ASP A 20 3.36 -4.40 -5.55
C ASP A 20 3.05 -3.58 -6.81
N LEU A 21 2.58 -2.34 -6.63
CA LEU A 21 2.47 -1.34 -7.68
C LEU A 21 3.70 -0.42 -7.62
N LYS A 22 4.71 -0.74 -8.42
CA LYS A 22 6.05 -0.16 -8.31
C LYS A 22 6.15 1.26 -8.88
N GLY A 23 5.29 1.63 -9.85
CA GLY A 23 5.26 2.94 -10.48
C GLY A 23 4.04 3.09 -11.39
N MET A 24 3.92 4.26 -12.04
CA MET A 24 2.77 4.60 -12.88
C MET A 24 3.15 4.85 -14.34
N THR A 25 4.35 4.45 -14.77
CA THR A 25 4.80 4.61 -16.16
C THR A 25 5.38 3.33 -16.74
N ASP A 26 5.18 3.09 -18.04
CA ASP A 26 5.83 1.98 -18.73
C ASP A 26 7.35 2.13 -18.78
N VAL A 27 7.85 3.35 -18.80
CA VAL A 27 9.31 3.62 -18.75
C VAL A 27 9.91 3.07 -17.46
N PHE A 28 9.25 3.30 -16.32
CA PHE A 28 9.66 2.72 -15.04
C PHE A 28 9.66 1.18 -15.11
N TYR A 29 8.54 0.59 -15.54
CA TYR A 29 8.40 -0.87 -15.57
C TYR A 29 9.37 -1.54 -16.52
N GLN A 30 9.61 -0.99 -17.71
CA GLN A 30 10.55 -1.53 -18.68
C GLN A 30 12.00 -1.48 -18.15
N LYS A 31 12.39 -0.36 -17.54
CA LYS A 31 13.77 -0.19 -17.05
C LYS A 31 14.04 -0.96 -15.76
N MET A 32 13.11 -0.89 -14.79
CA MET A 32 13.31 -1.41 -13.43
C MET A 32 12.85 -2.86 -13.25
N SER A 33 11.83 -3.29 -13.97
CA SER A 33 11.19 -4.59 -13.74
C SER A 33 11.17 -5.50 -14.97
N LYS A 34 11.67 -5.02 -16.14
CA LYS A 34 11.60 -5.72 -17.44
C LYS A 34 10.17 -6.17 -17.77
N ALA A 35 9.18 -5.35 -17.43
CA ALA A 35 7.76 -5.60 -17.51
C ALA A 35 7.01 -4.39 -18.11
N THR A 36 5.69 -4.41 -18.11
CA THR A 36 4.82 -3.30 -18.49
C THR A 36 3.81 -3.01 -17.39
N LEU A 37 3.32 -1.78 -17.32
CA LEU A 37 2.42 -1.31 -16.27
C LEU A 37 1.02 -1.94 -16.38
N LYS A 38 0.46 -1.98 -17.58
CA LYS A 38 -0.95 -2.37 -17.79
C LYS A 38 -1.35 -3.71 -17.18
N PRO A 39 -0.60 -4.82 -17.33
CA PRO A 39 -0.96 -6.09 -16.70
C PRO A 39 -1.02 -6.04 -15.17
N VAL A 40 -0.21 -5.18 -14.52
CA VAL A 40 -0.25 -4.99 -13.06
C VAL A 40 -1.54 -4.27 -12.66
N LEU A 41 -1.90 -3.21 -13.37
CA LEU A 41 -3.15 -2.47 -13.14
C LEU A 41 -4.37 -3.36 -13.37
N ASP A 42 -4.38 -4.13 -14.45
CA ASP A 42 -5.47 -5.09 -14.76
C ASP A 42 -5.61 -6.16 -13.66
N ALA A 43 -4.49 -6.66 -13.13
CA ALA A 43 -4.50 -7.62 -12.03
C ALA A 43 -5.09 -7.01 -10.75
N ILE A 44 -4.69 -5.80 -10.38
CA ILE A 44 -5.23 -5.09 -9.20
C ILE A 44 -6.74 -4.91 -9.32
N VAL A 45 -7.22 -4.45 -10.47
CA VAL A 45 -8.65 -4.26 -10.72
C VAL A 45 -9.41 -5.60 -10.67
N THR A 46 -8.83 -6.68 -11.19
CA THR A 46 -9.42 -8.02 -11.14
C THR A 46 -9.56 -8.51 -9.71
N ILE A 47 -8.52 -8.38 -8.87
CA ILE A 47 -8.57 -8.75 -7.46
C ILE A 47 -9.65 -7.96 -6.72
N LYS A 48 -9.70 -6.64 -6.93
CA LYS A 48 -10.69 -5.77 -6.29
C LYS A 48 -12.12 -6.16 -6.68
N LYS A 49 -12.36 -6.43 -7.97
CA LYS A 49 -13.69 -6.86 -8.46
C LYS A 49 -14.10 -8.25 -7.95
N ALA A 50 -13.14 -9.11 -7.66
CA ALA A 50 -13.40 -10.43 -7.07
C ALA A 50 -13.80 -10.36 -5.58
N GLY A 51 -13.74 -9.20 -4.94
CA GLY A 51 -14.09 -9.02 -3.52
C GLY A 51 -13.01 -9.51 -2.54
N VAL A 52 -11.84 -9.87 -3.03
CA VAL A 52 -10.69 -10.24 -2.20
C VAL A 52 -10.13 -9.00 -1.50
N TRP A 53 -9.74 -9.12 -0.23
CA TRP A 53 -9.07 -8.00 0.46
C TRP A 53 -7.76 -7.67 -0.22
N LEU A 54 -7.64 -6.43 -0.70
CA LEU A 54 -6.51 -5.96 -1.49
C LEU A 54 -5.70 -4.95 -0.68
N GLU A 55 -4.39 -5.15 -0.65
CA GLU A 55 -3.42 -4.15 -0.18
C GLU A 55 -2.42 -3.82 -1.29
N ILE A 56 -2.03 -2.57 -1.38
CA ILE A 56 -1.06 -2.09 -2.38
C ILE A 56 0.24 -1.69 -1.67
N CYS A 57 1.37 -2.15 -2.21
CA CYS A 57 2.69 -1.75 -1.76
C CYS A 57 3.45 -1.03 -2.87
N ASN A 58 3.98 0.14 -2.57
CA ASN A 58 4.88 0.89 -3.43
C ASN A 58 6.27 0.97 -2.78
N LEU A 59 7.29 0.45 -3.45
CA LEU A 59 8.67 0.66 -3.08
C LEU A 59 9.10 2.01 -3.65
N VAL A 60 9.31 2.98 -2.79
CA VAL A 60 9.73 4.33 -3.20
C VAL A 60 11.22 4.33 -3.48
N ILE A 61 11.60 4.60 -4.73
CA ILE A 61 12.99 4.57 -5.20
C ILE A 61 13.41 6.00 -5.59
N PRO A 62 14.46 6.56 -4.98
CA PRO A 62 14.92 7.91 -5.28
C PRO A 62 15.14 8.13 -6.78
N THR A 63 14.70 9.26 -7.29
CA THR A 63 14.80 9.71 -8.69
C THR A 63 14.01 8.91 -9.73
N TRP A 64 13.33 7.82 -9.33
CA TRP A 64 12.58 6.96 -10.23
C TRP A 64 11.06 7.07 -10.11
N ASN A 65 10.55 7.14 -8.88
CA ASN A 65 9.11 7.18 -8.61
C ASN A 65 8.78 7.98 -7.33
N ASP A 66 9.68 8.85 -6.90
CA ASP A 66 9.57 9.59 -5.64
C ASP A 66 9.20 11.07 -5.82
N SER A 67 8.92 11.52 -7.06
CA SER A 67 8.39 12.86 -7.28
C SER A 67 6.95 12.99 -6.76
N ASP A 68 6.54 14.22 -6.43
CA ASP A 68 5.16 14.49 -5.99
C ASP A 68 4.13 14.07 -7.04
N GLU A 69 4.46 14.25 -8.32
CA GLU A 69 3.62 13.86 -9.46
C GLU A 69 3.45 12.35 -9.55
N ASP A 70 4.55 11.59 -9.41
CA ASP A 70 4.50 10.12 -9.43
C ASP A 70 3.67 9.59 -8.26
N LEU A 71 3.93 10.11 -7.05
CA LEU A 71 3.21 9.73 -5.84
C LEU A 71 1.71 10.05 -5.96
N LYS A 72 1.36 11.26 -6.37
CA LYS A 72 -0.04 11.67 -6.59
C LYS A 72 -0.72 10.84 -7.66
N SER A 73 -0.03 10.54 -8.76
CA SER A 73 -0.55 9.69 -9.85
C SER A 73 -0.92 8.31 -9.35
N LEU A 74 -0.02 7.66 -8.59
CA LEU A 74 -0.25 6.35 -7.99
C LEU A 74 -1.40 6.38 -6.99
N ILE A 75 -1.37 7.32 -6.06
CA ILE A 75 -2.37 7.45 -5.00
C ILE A 75 -3.77 7.67 -5.58
N ARG A 76 -3.90 8.59 -6.54
CA ARG A 76 -5.17 8.88 -7.21
C ARG A 76 -5.68 7.67 -8.00
N TRP A 77 -4.78 6.96 -8.68
CA TRP A 77 -5.16 5.76 -9.40
C TRP A 77 -5.70 4.67 -8.43
N VAL A 78 -5.00 4.41 -7.33
CA VAL A 78 -5.44 3.47 -6.29
C VAL A 78 -6.78 3.88 -5.71
N LYS A 79 -6.94 5.14 -5.31
CA LYS A 79 -8.19 5.68 -4.77
C LYS A 79 -9.36 5.50 -5.73
N ASN A 80 -9.17 5.83 -7.01
CA ASN A 80 -10.23 5.82 -8.01
C ASN A 80 -10.63 4.40 -8.45
N ASN A 81 -9.69 3.45 -8.48
CA ASN A 81 -9.95 2.09 -8.97
C ASN A 81 -10.16 1.07 -7.85
N CYS A 82 -9.61 1.32 -6.65
CA CYS A 82 -9.67 0.39 -5.53
C CYS A 82 -10.43 0.94 -4.31
N GLY A 83 -10.65 2.25 -4.24
CA GLY A 83 -11.31 2.94 -3.13
C GLY A 83 -10.33 3.42 -2.06
N LYS A 84 -10.74 4.48 -1.35
CA LYS A 84 -9.93 5.15 -0.31
C LYS A 84 -9.57 4.26 0.89
N GLU A 85 -10.29 3.16 1.08
CA GLU A 85 -10.12 2.21 2.19
C GLU A 85 -9.12 1.09 1.87
N THR A 86 -8.61 1.03 0.63
CA THR A 86 -7.56 0.08 0.26
C THR A 86 -6.25 0.47 0.94
N PRO A 87 -5.65 -0.39 1.78
CA PRO A 87 -4.39 -0.09 2.43
C PRO A 87 -3.27 0.17 1.42
N LEU A 88 -2.56 1.28 1.61
CA LEU A 88 -1.44 1.69 0.77
C LEU A 88 -0.18 1.78 1.62
N HIS A 89 0.83 1.00 1.26
CA HIS A 89 2.11 0.93 1.95
C HIS A 89 3.19 1.58 1.09
N PHE A 90 3.90 2.56 1.65
CA PHE A 90 5.13 3.09 1.07
C PHE A 90 6.33 2.47 1.78
N SER A 91 7.10 1.67 1.06
CA SER A 91 8.26 0.98 1.60
C SER A 91 9.56 1.68 1.21
N ARG A 92 10.48 1.77 2.18
CA ARG A 92 11.81 2.31 1.98
C ARG A 92 12.61 1.39 1.08
N PHE A 93 13.22 1.95 0.02
CA PHE A 93 14.22 1.28 -0.79
C PHE A 93 15.57 1.25 -0.04
N TRP A 94 16.25 0.13 -0.16
CA TRP A 94 17.65 -0.05 0.23
C TRP A 94 18.44 -0.52 -0.99
N PRO A 95 19.62 0.09 -1.27
CA PRO A 95 20.46 -0.33 -2.39
C PRO A 95 20.86 -1.79 -2.25
N MET A 96 20.66 -2.56 -3.33
CA MET A 96 20.93 -4.00 -3.35
C MET A 96 21.12 -4.50 -4.78
N TYR A 97 21.97 -5.51 -4.98
CA TYR A 97 22.22 -6.19 -6.25
C TYR A 97 22.63 -5.21 -7.37
N GLN A 98 21.81 -5.08 -8.43
CA GLN A 98 22.10 -4.22 -9.59
C GLN A 98 21.73 -2.74 -9.38
N LEU A 99 21.11 -2.41 -8.28
CA LEU A 99 20.64 -1.05 -7.94
C LEU A 99 21.35 -0.56 -6.67
N ASN A 100 22.69 -0.50 -6.71
CA ASN A 100 23.54 -0.13 -5.59
C ASN A 100 24.17 1.26 -5.70
N ASP A 101 23.92 1.96 -6.79
CA ASP A 101 24.38 3.34 -7.08
C ASP A 101 23.41 4.42 -6.60
N LEU A 102 22.24 4.04 -6.10
CA LEU A 102 21.29 4.96 -5.50
C LEU A 102 21.39 4.92 -3.97
N PRO A 103 21.18 6.05 -3.29
CA PRO A 103 21.09 6.05 -1.83
C PRO A 103 19.79 5.35 -1.37
N PRO A 104 19.73 4.86 -0.11
CA PRO A 104 18.47 4.47 0.49
C PRO A 104 17.47 5.63 0.45
N THR A 105 16.18 5.34 0.29
CA THR A 105 15.16 6.39 0.33
C THR A 105 15.24 7.16 1.65
N PRO A 106 15.37 8.50 1.62
CA PRO A 106 15.28 9.32 2.82
C PRO A 106 13.93 9.10 3.54
N ILE A 107 13.93 9.10 4.85
CA ILE A 107 12.69 8.93 5.64
C ILE A 107 11.72 10.08 5.35
N GLU A 108 12.23 11.28 5.15
CA GLU A 108 11.46 12.47 4.79
C GLU A 108 10.69 12.31 3.49
N THR A 109 11.23 11.58 2.51
CA THR A 109 10.53 11.24 1.26
C THR A 109 9.34 10.32 1.53
N LEU A 110 9.49 9.34 2.42
CA LEU A 110 8.38 8.45 2.80
C LEU A 110 7.31 9.19 3.60
N LEU A 111 7.71 10.07 4.52
CA LEU A 111 6.78 10.93 5.27
C LEU A 111 5.99 11.83 4.32
N ARG A 112 6.66 12.45 3.34
CA ARG A 112 6.00 13.23 2.29
C ARG A 112 5.01 12.39 1.48
N ALA A 113 5.36 11.15 1.10
CA ALA A 113 4.44 10.24 0.41
C ALA A 113 3.20 9.92 1.27
N TRP A 114 3.41 9.71 2.57
CA TRP A 114 2.33 9.49 3.55
C TRP A 114 1.42 10.72 3.66
N ASP A 115 1.99 11.92 3.79
CA ASP A 115 1.25 13.18 3.88
C ASP A 115 0.41 13.42 2.61
N ILE A 116 0.99 13.20 1.42
CA ILE A 116 0.28 13.31 0.14
C ILE A 116 -0.90 12.33 0.11
N ALA A 117 -0.70 11.07 0.52
CA ALA A 117 -1.77 10.08 0.49
C ALA A 117 -2.90 10.41 1.49
N LYS A 118 -2.56 10.93 2.67
CA LYS A 118 -3.55 11.43 3.65
C LYS A 118 -4.30 12.65 3.11
N ALA A 119 -3.61 13.60 2.48
CA ALA A 119 -4.23 14.77 1.86
C ALA A 119 -5.15 14.41 0.69
N GLU A 120 -4.80 13.39 -0.11
CA GLU A 120 -5.67 12.83 -1.16
C GLU A 120 -6.86 12.02 -0.58
N GLY A 121 -6.91 11.83 0.74
CA GLY A 121 -8.03 11.21 1.47
C GLY A 121 -7.98 9.68 1.57
N MET A 122 -6.80 9.06 1.45
CA MET A 122 -6.63 7.64 1.75
C MET A 122 -6.81 7.37 3.24
N SER A 123 -7.63 6.38 3.59
CA SER A 123 -7.93 6.04 4.99
C SER A 123 -6.76 5.32 5.67
N PHE A 124 -6.17 4.34 5.00
CA PHE A 124 -5.12 3.48 5.55
C PHE A 124 -3.83 3.64 4.75
N VAL A 125 -2.86 4.32 5.34
CA VAL A 125 -1.54 4.57 4.75
C VAL A 125 -0.47 4.18 5.75
N TYR A 126 0.48 3.36 5.31
CA TYR A 126 1.54 2.80 6.14
C TYR A 126 2.92 3.05 5.54
N LEU A 127 3.92 3.15 6.42
CA LEU A 127 5.33 3.18 6.02
C LEU A 127 6.00 1.86 6.37
N GLY A 128 6.80 1.32 5.46
CA GLY A 128 7.53 0.06 5.62
C GLY A 128 9.04 0.24 5.50
N ASN A 129 9.79 -0.72 6.03
CA ASN A 129 11.26 -0.75 6.02
C ASN A 129 11.91 0.47 6.70
N ILE A 130 11.23 1.03 7.71
CA ILE A 130 11.74 2.11 8.55
C ILE A 130 11.74 1.67 10.02
N PRO A 131 12.52 2.35 10.90
CA PRO A 131 12.40 2.18 12.34
C PRO A 131 10.97 2.43 12.84
N GLU A 132 10.70 2.10 14.09
CA GLU A 132 9.40 2.35 14.72
C GLU A 132 8.93 3.79 14.48
N HIS A 133 7.73 3.91 13.92
CA HIS A 133 7.13 5.20 13.62
C HIS A 133 5.60 5.11 13.75
N PRO A 134 4.90 6.17 14.21
CA PRO A 134 3.43 6.16 14.30
C PRO A 134 2.71 5.79 12.99
N ALA A 135 3.28 6.10 11.83
CA ALA A 135 2.75 5.72 10.53
C ALA A 135 2.79 4.21 10.24
N ASN A 136 3.37 3.38 11.12
CA ASN A 136 3.30 1.92 11.05
C ASN A 136 2.02 1.38 11.70
N ASN A 137 1.33 2.20 12.48
CA ASN A 137 0.13 1.84 13.22
C ASN A 137 -1.13 2.04 12.40
N THR A 138 -2.22 1.39 12.82
CA THR A 138 -3.55 1.61 12.24
C THR A 138 -4.36 2.55 13.13
N TYR A 139 -4.92 3.56 12.50
CA TYR A 139 -5.80 4.53 13.16
C TYR A 139 -7.22 4.44 12.59
N CYS A 140 -8.20 4.70 13.42
CA CYS A 140 -9.60 4.73 13.02
C CYS A 140 -9.84 5.87 12.02
N PRO A 141 -10.42 5.59 10.84
CA PRO A 141 -10.69 6.64 9.86
C PRO A 141 -11.83 7.59 10.26
N HIS A 142 -12.58 7.27 11.33
CA HIS A 142 -13.72 8.06 11.79
C HIS A 142 -13.38 8.99 12.96
N ASP A 143 -12.59 8.53 13.94
CA ASP A 143 -12.28 9.30 15.15
C ASP A 143 -10.77 9.54 15.38
N GLY A 144 -9.92 9.01 14.49
CA GLY A 144 -8.46 9.18 14.54
C GLY A 144 -7.74 8.41 15.65
N LYS A 145 -8.46 7.64 16.48
CA LYS A 145 -7.85 6.92 17.60
C LYS A 145 -7.03 5.72 17.11
N LEU A 146 -5.99 5.40 17.86
CA LEU A 146 -5.16 4.23 17.63
C LEU A 146 -5.99 2.95 17.73
N LEU A 147 -5.93 2.12 16.69
CA LEU A 147 -6.61 0.82 16.64
C LEU A 147 -5.65 -0.34 16.77
N ILE A 148 -4.54 -0.30 16.03
CA ILE A 148 -3.53 -1.36 16.09
C ILE A 148 -2.16 -0.70 16.23
N ALA A 149 -1.48 -0.96 17.34
CA ALA A 149 -0.10 -0.57 17.53
C ALA A 149 0.82 -1.69 17.06
N ARG A 150 1.92 -1.31 16.39
CA ARG A 150 2.93 -2.25 15.88
C ARG A 150 4.32 -1.82 16.26
N ARG A 151 5.13 -2.84 16.62
CA ARG A 151 6.57 -2.73 16.77
C ARG A 151 7.23 -3.75 15.83
N GLY A 152 7.72 -3.28 14.69
CA GLY A 152 8.11 -4.17 13.60
C GLY A 152 6.95 -5.02 13.12
N TYR A 153 7.04 -6.34 13.24
CA TYR A 153 5.97 -7.29 12.87
C TYR A 153 5.06 -7.68 14.05
N GLU A 154 5.39 -7.26 15.26
CA GLU A 154 4.61 -7.55 16.46
C GLU A 154 3.43 -6.57 16.56
N VAL A 155 2.23 -7.10 16.81
CA VAL A 155 1.07 -6.32 17.22
C VAL A 155 1.08 -6.22 18.73
N THR A 156 1.32 -5.01 19.25
CA THR A 156 1.41 -4.75 20.71
C THR A 156 0.07 -4.36 21.32
N GLU A 157 -0.82 -3.75 20.53
CA GLU A 157 -2.17 -3.38 20.94
C GLU A 157 -3.16 -3.61 19.79
N ASN A 158 -4.38 -4.03 20.13
CA ASN A 158 -5.49 -4.14 19.18
C ASN A 158 -6.81 -3.68 19.82
N HIS A 159 -7.35 -2.58 19.32
CA HIS A 159 -8.60 -1.97 19.76
C HIS A 159 -9.73 -2.14 18.72
N ILE A 160 -9.68 -3.24 17.94
CA ILE A 160 -10.76 -3.65 17.04
C ILE A 160 -11.47 -4.84 17.68
N GLN A 161 -12.79 -4.74 17.82
CA GLN A 161 -13.65 -5.78 18.38
C GLN A 161 -14.77 -6.09 17.37
N ASP A 162 -14.86 -7.34 16.95
CA ASP A 162 -15.85 -7.81 15.97
C ASP A 162 -15.91 -6.94 14.70
N GLY A 163 -14.71 -6.54 14.18
CA GLY A 163 -14.58 -5.69 13.01
C GLY A 163 -14.98 -4.22 13.23
N LYS A 164 -15.11 -3.76 14.47
CA LYS A 164 -15.49 -2.39 14.82
C LYS A 164 -14.45 -1.72 15.70
N CYS A 165 -14.34 -0.40 15.56
CA CYS A 165 -13.56 0.44 16.46
C CYS A 165 -14.09 0.31 17.90
N ALA A 166 -13.22 -0.01 18.86
CA ALA A 166 -13.62 -0.13 20.27
C ALA A 166 -14.16 1.19 20.87
N TYR A 167 -13.81 2.33 20.26
CA TYR A 167 -14.16 3.66 20.74
C TYR A 167 -15.44 4.21 20.10
N CYS A 168 -15.46 4.40 18.77
CA CYS A 168 -16.61 5.00 18.08
C CYS A 168 -17.62 3.97 17.54
N LYS A 169 -17.34 2.67 17.66
CA LYS A 169 -18.20 1.54 17.23
C LYS A 169 -18.45 1.46 15.72
N ASN A 170 -17.86 2.34 14.89
CA ASN A 170 -17.94 2.25 13.45
C ASN A 170 -17.20 1.01 12.93
N ALA A 171 -17.71 0.41 11.85
CA ALA A 171 -17.06 -0.70 11.18
C ALA A 171 -15.70 -0.28 10.62
N ILE A 172 -14.70 -1.14 10.79
CA ILE A 172 -13.36 -0.94 10.25
C ILE A 172 -13.19 -1.90 9.07
N PRO A 173 -12.94 -1.39 7.87
CA PRO A 173 -12.66 -2.24 6.71
C PRO A 173 -11.49 -3.18 6.96
N GLY A 174 -11.66 -4.46 6.65
CA GLY A 174 -10.66 -5.50 6.90
C GLY A 174 -11.26 -6.89 6.90
N ILE A 175 -10.42 -7.89 7.16
CA ILE A 175 -10.85 -9.26 7.45
C ILE A 175 -10.61 -9.51 8.93
N TRP A 176 -11.67 -9.61 9.68
CA TRP A 176 -11.67 -9.77 11.13
C TRP A 176 -12.29 -11.14 11.48
N LYS A 177 -11.43 -12.10 11.81
CA LYS A 177 -11.84 -13.44 12.25
C LYS A 177 -11.17 -13.76 13.57
#